data_3a09c1ca5a6c27b4c9853358873e233c
#
_entry.id   3a09c1ca5a6c27b4c9853358873e233c
#
_cell.length_a   1.000
_cell.length_b   1.000
_cell.length_c   1.000
_cell.angle_alpha   90.00
_cell.angle_beta   90.00
_cell.angle_gamma   90.00
#
_symmetry.space_group_name_H-M   'P 1'
#
loop_
_entity.id
_entity.type
_entity.pdbx_description
1 polymer ?
#
loop_
_entity_poly.entity_id
_entity_poly.type
_entity_poly.pdbx_seq_one_letter_code
_entity_poly.pdbx_strand_id
1 'polypeptide(L)'
;VVELYEERDTSRPAFLYNLTYQNHGGYEQAAFNGGNWEVDPEHRVRVTEGFDEVRGQAEEYLSCLTYTDDAFAGLIDYFSQQKDPVIICMVGDHIPHFTGDVESEYSGLEYQMRSRGTPFVIWANYPLEEENVGYIGMSQLAPLLLQTAEIPLSPFYQSLAELSQDVPVLTRDFYRLSTGDFAIYLFTEMPEENPLLRRYLYFENYLVHCRGADMYGLSVPYAGTTESGDFSA
;
A
#
# COMPACT_ATOMS: atom_id res chain seq x y z
N VAL A 1 -4.86 -11.23 -13.50
CA VAL A 1 -5.44 -9.87 -13.53
C VAL A 1 -6.10 -9.62 -14.88
N VAL A 2 -5.36 -9.77 -15.99
CA VAL A 2 -5.87 -9.52 -17.36
C VAL A 2 -7.13 -10.35 -17.66
N GLU A 3 -7.12 -11.65 -17.40
CA GLU A 3 -8.27 -12.53 -17.60
C GLU A 3 -9.52 -12.06 -16.83
N LEU A 4 -9.35 -11.72 -15.54
CA LEU A 4 -10.45 -11.17 -14.75
C LEU A 4 -10.96 -9.83 -15.28
N TYR A 5 -10.08 -9.02 -15.84
CA TYR A 5 -10.47 -7.75 -16.47
C TYR A 5 -11.28 -8.00 -17.75
N GLU A 6 -10.88 -8.95 -18.57
CA GLU A 6 -11.59 -9.30 -19.80
C GLU A 6 -12.99 -9.90 -19.55
N GLU A 7 -13.14 -10.66 -18.46
CA GLU A 7 -14.41 -11.28 -18.05
C GLU A 7 -15.32 -10.37 -17.22
N ARG A 8 -14.88 -9.12 -16.90
CA ARG A 8 -15.65 -8.21 -16.06
C ARG A 8 -16.99 -7.81 -16.67
N ASP A 9 -17.95 -7.46 -15.83
CA ASP A 9 -19.18 -6.77 -16.23
C ASP A 9 -18.85 -5.32 -16.66
N THR A 10 -18.88 -5.05 -17.97
CA THR A 10 -18.55 -3.73 -18.53
C THR A 10 -19.63 -2.66 -18.33
N SER A 11 -20.80 -3.03 -17.76
CA SER A 11 -21.87 -2.07 -17.47
C SER A 11 -21.61 -1.22 -16.21
N ARG A 12 -20.57 -1.56 -15.44
CA ARG A 12 -20.22 -0.90 -14.17
C ARG A 12 -18.69 -0.90 -13.96
N PRO A 13 -18.17 0.02 -13.11
CA PRO A 13 -16.77 -0.01 -12.72
C PRO A 13 -16.40 -1.33 -12.04
N ALA A 14 -15.17 -1.80 -12.28
CA ALA A 14 -14.62 -2.99 -11.64
C ALA A 14 -13.47 -2.60 -10.70
N PHE A 15 -13.42 -3.24 -9.53
CA PHE A 15 -12.27 -3.19 -8.64
C PHE A 15 -11.65 -4.59 -8.58
N LEU A 16 -10.39 -4.69 -8.99
CA LEU A 16 -9.63 -5.93 -8.97
C LEU A 16 -8.52 -5.83 -7.91
N TYR A 17 -8.57 -6.70 -6.92
CA TYR A 17 -7.51 -6.84 -5.93
C TYR A 17 -6.71 -8.10 -6.22
N ASN A 18 -5.41 -7.96 -6.36
CA ASN A 18 -4.49 -9.07 -6.60
C ASN A 18 -3.38 -9.06 -5.57
N LEU A 19 -3.23 -10.15 -4.84
CA LEU A 19 -2.11 -10.39 -3.92
C LEU A 19 -1.12 -11.32 -4.60
N THR A 20 0.12 -10.87 -4.78
CA THR A 20 1.18 -11.70 -5.35
C THR A 20 1.97 -12.40 -4.25
N TYR A 21 2.51 -13.58 -4.57
CA TYR A 21 3.33 -14.36 -3.65
C TYR A 21 4.81 -14.43 -4.08
N GLN A 22 5.14 -13.81 -5.22
CA GLN A 22 6.45 -13.92 -5.89
C GLN A 22 7.61 -13.51 -4.97
N ASN A 23 7.44 -12.47 -4.18
CA ASN A 23 8.49 -11.91 -3.32
C ASN A 23 8.36 -12.34 -1.85
N HIS A 24 7.48 -13.31 -1.56
CA HIS A 24 7.31 -13.80 -0.19
C HIS A 24 8.56 -14.55 0.30
N GLY A 25 8.88 -14.43 1.59
CA GLY A 25 10.06 -14.99 2.24
C GLY A 25 10.26 -16.48 2.08
N GLY A 26 11.41 -16.93 2.53
CA GLY A 26 11.96 -18.25 2.29
C GLY A 26 13.15 -18.20 1.35
N TYR A 27 13.89 -17.07 1.40
CA TYR A 27 15.03 -16.75 0.52
C TYR A 27 16.28 -17.62 0.78
N GLU A 28 16.10 -18.82 1.23
CA GLU A 28 17.13 -19.86 1.22
C GLU A 28 16.81 -20.79 0.05
N GLN A 29 17.77 -21.02 -0.84
CA GLN A 29 17.59 -21.83 -2.05
C GLN A 29 16.87 -23.17 -1.84
N ALA A 30 16.89 -23.70 -0.62
CA ALA A 30 16.21 -24.94 -0.25
C ALA A 30 14.72 -24.76 0.12
N ALA A 31 14.24 -23.55 0.38
CA ALA A 31 12.90 -23.32 0.97
C ALA A 31 11.87 -22.83 -0.06
N PHE A 32 12.30 -22.22 -1.15
CA PHE A 32 11.39 -21.74 -2.17
C PHE A 32 10.84 -22.89 -3.02
N ASN A 33 9.52 -23.04 -3.07
CA ASN A 33 8.82 -24.11 -3.81
C ASN A 33 9.33 -25.54 -3.57
N GLY A 34 9.73 -25.87 -2.35
CA GLY A 34 10.25 -27.20 -2.03
C GLY A 34 11.64 -27.50 -2.62
N GLY A 35 12.43 -26.46 -2.85
CA GLY A 35 13.82 -26.58 -3.31
C GLY A 35 14.00 -26.75 -4.83
N ASN A 36 12.96 -26.56 -5.62
CA ASN A 36 13.00 -26.82 -7.08
C ASN A 36 12.95 -25.53 -7.93
N TRP A 37 12.97 -24.34 -7.31
CA TRP A 37 12.97 -23.10 -8.07
C TRP A 37 14.39 -22.55 -8.20
N GLU A 38 14.83 -22.33 -9.43
CA GLU A 38 16.08 -21.65 -9.73
C GLU A 38 15.77 -20.32 -10.42
N VAL A 39 16.46 -19.26 -10.00
CA VAL A 39 16.40 -17.97 -10.66
C VAL A 39 17.04 -18.09 -12.05
N ASP A 40 16.31 -17.69 -13.09
CA ASP A 40 16.86 -17.63 -14.44
C ASP A 40 18.11 -16.73 -14.48
N PRO A 41 19.12 -17.07 -15.28
CA PRO A 41 20.36 -16.29 -15.33
C PRO A 41 20.15 -14.81 -15.64
N GLU A 42 19.14 -14.47 -16.45
CA GLU A 42 18.79 -13.11 -16.84
C GLU A 42 18.13 -12.29 -15.71
N HIS A 43 17.48 -12.96 -14.76
CA HIS A 43 16.86 -12.35 -13.57
C HIS A 43 17.77 -12.35 -12.34
N ARG A 44 18.97 -12.94 -12.47
CA ARG A 44 19.87 -13.11 -11.34
C ARG A 44 20.59 -11.82 -10.95
N VAL A 45 20.24 -11.27 -9.81
CA VAL A 45 20.91 -10.12 -9.20
C VAL A 45 22.06 -10.57 -8.33
N ARG A 46 23.18 -9.83 -8.35
CA ARG A 46 24.34 -10.00 -7.49
C ARG A 46 24.61 -8.75 -6.69
N VAL A 47 24.79 -8.91 -5.39
CA VAL A 47 25.15 -7.83 -4.48
C VAL A 47 26.67 -7.72 -4.41
N THR A 48 27.24 -6.59 -4.82
CA THR A 48 28.68 -6.35 -4.86
C THR A 48 29.23 -5.82 -3.56
N GLU A 49 28.44 -5.04 -2.82
CA GLU A 49 28.84 -4.40 -1.56
C GLU A 49 27.69 -4.40 -0.56
N GLY A 50 27.98 -4.46 0.71
CA GLY A 50 27.01 -4.50 1.80
C GLY A 50 26.31 -5.87 1.94
N PHE A 51 25.40 -5.94 2.88
CA PHE A 51 24.60 -7.16 3.17
C PHE A 51 25.43 -8.41 3.49
N ASP A 52 26.64 -8.27 4.03
CA ASP A 52 27.61 -9.38 4.13
C ASP A 52 27.05 -10.61 4.87
N GLU A 53 26.27 -10.39 5.94
CA GLU A 53 25.66 -11.47 6.73
C GLU A 53 24.42 -12.09 6.07
N VAL A 54 23.72 -11.33 5.22
CA VAL A 54 22.44 -11.71 4.59
C VAL A 54 22.50 -11.68 3.06
N ARG A 55 23.72 -11.65 2.48
CA ARG A 55 23.96 -11.50 1.04
C ARG A 55 23.16 -12.47 0.18
N GLY A 56 23.13 -13.75 0.54
CA GLY A 56 22.39 -14.76 -0.21
C GLY A 56 20.89 -14.48 -0.23
N GLN A 57 20.31 -14.10 0.90
CA GLN A 57 18.89 -13.74 1.00
C GLN A 57 18.58 -12.46 0.23
N ALA A 58 19.47 -11.46 0.30
CA ALA A 58 19.33 -10.21 -0.46
C ALA A 58 19.38 -10.45 -1.98
N GLU A 59 20.34 -11.25 -2.47
CA GLU A 59 20.45 -11.58 -3.89
C GLU A 59 19.20 -12.32 -4.39
N GLU A 60 18.67 -13.24 -3.62
CA GLU A 60 17.47 -14.00 -3.97
C GLU A 60 16.22 -13.10 -3.98
N TYR A 61 16.03 -12.30 -2.96
CA TYR A 61 14.95 -11.31 -2.91
C TYR A 61 15.00 -10.33 -4.08
N LEU A 62 16.17 -9.73 -4.34
CA LEU A 62 16.35 -8.80 -5.44
C LEU A 62 16.13 -9.47 -6.81
N SER A 63 16.51 -10.73 -6.94
CA SER A 63 16.21 -11.51 -8.13
C SER A 63 14.70 -11.78 -8.29
N CYS A 64 13.97 -12.01 -7.20
CA CYS A 64 12.51 -12.12 -7.23
C CYS A 64 11.84 -10.80 -7.67
N LEU A 65 12.39 -9.65 -7.29
CA LEU A 65 11.88 -8.34 -7.69
C LEU A 65 11.93 -8.13 -9.20
N THR A 66 12.92 -8.68 -9.93
CA THR A 66 12.99 -8.54 -11.38
C THR A 66 11.80 -9.21 -12.09
N TYR A 67 11.32 -10.35 -11.58
CA TYR A 67 10.09 -10.97 -12.11
C TYR A 67 8.84 -10.14 -11.81
N THR A 68 8.82 -9.47 -10.66
CA THR A 68 7.71 -8.56 -10.33
C THR A 68 7.71 -7.34 -11.24
N ASP A 69 8.88 -6.81 -11.55
CA ASP A 69 9.06 -5.69 -12.48
C ASP A 69 8.57 -6.06 -13.88
N ASP A 70 8.98 -7.20 -14.41
CA ASP A 70 8.52 -7.73 -15.70
C ASP A 70 7.00 -7.95 -15.73
N ALA A 71 6.45 -8.52 -14.67
CA ALA A 71 5.00 -8.73 -14.56
C ALA A 71 4.23 -7.40 -14.52
N PHE A 72 4.76 -6.40 -13.82
CA PHE A 72 4.17 -5.07 -13.76
C PHE A 72 4.28 -4.34 -15.10
N ALA A 73 5.44 -4.41 -15.77
CA ALA A 73 5.63 -3.89 -17.12
C ALA A 73 4.63 -4.51 -18.11
N GLY A 74 4.41 -5.82 -18.02
CA GLY A 74 3.41 -6.51 -18.85
C GLY A 74 1.97 -6.04 -18.58
N LEU A 75 1.62 -5.69 -17.32
CA LEU A 75 0.33 -5.10 -17.02
C LEU A 75 0.21 -3.69 -17.61
N ILE A 76 1.24 -2.86 -17.48
CA ILE A 76 1.29 -1.52 -18.08
C ILE A 76 1.13 -1.61 -19.60
N ASP A 77 1.86 -2.48 -20.26
CA ASP A 77 1.80 -2.69 -21.72
C ASP A 77 0.38 -3.10 -22.16
N TYR A 78 -0.24 -4.02 -21.45
CA TYR A 78 -1.60 -4.46 -21.75
C TYR A 78 -2.62 -3.32 -21.53
N PHE A 79 -2.60 -2.69 -20.37
CA PHE A 79 -3.60 -1.69 -20.01
C PHE A 79 -3.42 -0.36 -20.75
N SER A 80 -2.21 -0.02 -21.20
CA SER A 80 -1.98 1.16 -22.04
C SER A 80 -2.71 1.11 -23.38
N GLN A 81 -3.10 -0.08 -23.83
CA GLN A 81 -3.82 -0.31 -25.08
C GLN A 81 -5.35 -0.34 -24.89
N GLN A 82 -5.83 -0.31 -23.64
CA GLN A 82 -7.25 -0.32 -23.37
C GLN A 82 -7.89 1.04 -23.57
N LYS A 83 -9.16 1.05 -23.98
CA LYS A 83 -9.92 2.30 -24.21
C LYS A 83 -10.62 2.80 -22.96
N ASP A 84 -11.00 1.86 -22.09
CA ASP A 84 -11.61 2.20 -20.81
C ASP A 84 -10.55 2.79 -19.88
N PRO A 85 -10.90 3.79 -19.04
CA PRO A 85 -9.95 4.34 -18.08
C PRO A 85 -9.59 3.28 -17.05
N VAL A 86 -8.28 3.06 -16.87
CA VAL A 86 -7.72 2.10 -15.92
C VAL A 86 -6.69 2.82 -15.07
N ILE A 87 -6.76 2.59 -13.76
CA ILE A 87 -5.75 3.00 -12.78
C ILE A 87 -5.24 1.77 -12.05
N ILE A 88 -3.93 1.68 -11.88
CA ILE A 88 -3.26 0.60 -11.17
C ILE A 88 -2.51 1.20 -9.98
N CYS A 89 -2.73 0.65 -8.79
CA CYS A 89 -1.91 0.90 -7.63
C CYS A 89 -1.15 -0.37 -7.27
N MET A 90 0.17 -0.35 -7.42
CA MET A 90 1.05 -1.39 -6.92
C MET A 90 1.67 -0.92 -5.61
N VAL A 91 1.66 -1.77 -4.59
CA VAL A 91 2.22 -1.46 -3.27
C VAL A 91 2.82 -2.71 -2.64
N GLY A 92 3.97 -2.57 -1.99
CA GLY A 92 4.52 -3.60 -1.11
C GLY A 92 3.76 -3.62 0.22
N ASP A 93 3.38 -4.77 0.70
CA ASP A 93 2.64 -4.96 1.95
C ASP A 93 3.54 -4.89 3.19
N HIS A 94 4.77 -5.40 3.08
CA HIS A 94 5.79 -5.35 4.14
C HIS A 94 7.19 -5.57 3.56
N ILE A 95 8.21 -5.27 4.36
CA ILE A 95 9.62 -5.52 4.04
C ILE A 95 9.98 -7.01 4.22
N PRO A 96 11.06 -7.50 3.57
CA PRO A 96 11.62 -8.83 3.86
C PRO A 96 12.15 -8.92 5.30
N HIS A 97 12.03 -10.10 5.90
CA HIS A 97 12.36 -10.32 7.32
C HIS A 97 13.85 -10.11 7.66
N PHE A 98 14.75 -10.33 6.71
CA PHE A 98 16.21 -10.22 6.92
C PHE A 98 16.72 -8.77 6.98
N THR A 99 15.91 -7.79 6.60
CA THR A 99 16.37 -6.37 6.56
C THR A 99 16.59 -5.77 7.94
N GLY A 100 16.09 -6.40 9.01
CA GLY A 100 16.37 -6.00 10.39
C GLY A 100 17.84 -6.17 10.81
N ASP A 101 18.59 -6.99 10.08
CA ASP A 101 20.01 -7.29 10.33
C ASP A 101 20.95 -6.39 9.52
N VAL A 102 20.40 -5.45 8.74
CA VAL A 102 21.17 -4.53 7.91
C VAL A 102 21.50 -3.26 8.68
N GLU A 103 22.78 -2.88 8.69
CA GLU A 103 23.22 -1.62 9.28
C GLU A 103 22.56 -0.42 8.59
N SER A 104 22.19 0.60 9.38
CA SER A 104 21.55 1.82 8.90
C SER A 104 22.21 3.05 9.50
N GLU A 105 22.35 4.11 8.69
CA GLU A 105 22.77 5.44 9.14
C GLU A 105 21.67 6.18 9.93
N TYR A 106 20.43 5.71 9.84
CA TYR A 106 19.28 6.28 10.53
C TYR A 106 19.06 5.62 11.89
N SER A 107 18.45 6.34 12.80
CA SER A 107 18.12 5.85 14.14
C SER A 107 16.74 6.31 14.60
N GLY A 108 16.26 5.74 15.70
CA GLY A 108 14.99 6.13 16.31
C GLY A 108 13.78 5.95 15.38
N LEU A 109 12.85 6.91 15.39
CA LEU A 109 11.61 6.83 14.61
C LEU A 109 11.84 6.98 13.10
N GLU A 110 12.87 7.71 12.70
CA GLU A 110 13.24 7.82 11.29
C GLU A 110 13.71 6.47 10.75
N TYR A 111 14.52 5.73 11.50
CA TYR A 111 14.90 4.36 11.16
C TYR A 111 13.67 3.47 11.05
N GLN A 112 12.75 3.53 12.02
CA GLN A 112 11.52 2.72 11.98
C GLN A 112 10.65 3.02 10.75
N MET A 113 10.52 4.28 10.37
CA MET A 113 9.79 4.68 9.17
C MET A 113 10.45 4.13 7.90
N ARG A 114 11.75 4.35 7.75
CA ARG A 114 12.49 3.97 6.54
C ARG A 114 12.65 2.46 6.40
N SER A 115 12.97 1.77 7.50
CA SER A 115 13.16 0.31 7.50
C SER A 115 11.88 -0.50 7.31
N ARG A 116 10.71 0.12 7.51
CA ARG A 116 9.39 -0.52 7.30
C ARG A 116 8.66 0.04 6.07
N GLY A 117 9.25 1.04 5.42
CA GLY A 117 8.68 1.64 4.21
C GLY A 117 8.78 0.69 3.03
N THR A 118 7.67 0.53 2.31
CA THR A 118 7.59 -0.22 1.06
C THR A 118 7.25 0.74 -0.08
N PRO A 119 7.72 0.46 -1.31
CA PRO A 119 7.39 1.30 -2.44
C PRO A 119 5.91 1.15 -2.83
N PHE A 120 5.35 2.23 -3.36
CA PHE A 120 4.09 2.16 -4.09
C PHE A 120 4.19 2.99 -5.38
N VAL A 121 3.39 2.61 -6.35
CA VAL A 121 3.26 3.31 -7.64
C VAL A 121 1.78 3.38 -8.00
N ILE A 122 1.33 4.56 -8.42
CA ILE A 122 0.03 4.76 -9.03
C ILE A 122 0.27 5.10 -10.50
N TRP A 123 -0.30 4.29 -11.39
CA TRP A 123 -0.21 4.44 -12.84
C TRP A 123 -1.62 4.40 -13.44
N ALA A 124 -1.83 5.17 -14.51
CA ALA A 124 -3.08 5.11 -15.27
C ALA A 124 -2.80 5.11 -16.78
N ASN A 125 -3.74 4.57 -17.57
CA ASN A 125 -3.70 4.65 -19.03
C ASN A 125 -4.22 5.99 -19.59
N TYR A 126 -4.36 6.98 -18.73
CA TYR A 126 -4.70 8.37 -19.04
C TYR A 126 -3.71 9.32 -18.36
N PRO A 127 -3.61 10.60 -18.81
CA PRO A 127 -2.63 11.51 -18.24
C PRO A 127 -2.80 11.71 -16.74
N LEU A 128 -1.73 11.48 -15.98
CA LEU A 128 -1.57 11.88 -14.58
C LEU A 128 -0.40 12.85 -14.47
N GLU A 129 -0.47 13.78 -13.52
CA GLU A 129 0.69 14.58 -13.16
C GLU A 129 1.70 13.67 -12.43
N GLU A 130 2.96 13.77 -12.84
CA GLU A 130 4.04 13.05 -12.17
C GLU A 130 4.33 13.72 -10.83
N GLU A 131 4.17 12.99 -9.75
CA GLU A 131 4.36 13.48 -8.39
C GLU A 131 5.13 12.48 -7.54
N ASN A 132 6.10 12.98 -6.78
CA ASN A 132 6.73 12.21 -5.71
C ASN A 132 6.03 12.50 -4.38
N VAL A 133 5.12 11.64 -3.99
CA VAL A 133 4.32 11.78 -2.76
C VAL A 133 5.16 11.62 -1.48
N GLY A 134 6.32 10.97 -1.57
CA GLY A 134 7.18 10.66 -0.42
C GLY A 134 6.58 9.57 0.48
N TYR A 135 6.85 9.65 1.78
CA TYR A 135 6.34 8.68 2.75
C TYR A 135 4.91 9.03 3.18
N ILE A 136 4.02 8.04 3.10
CA ILE A 136 2.65 8.13 3.60
C ILE A 136 2.32 6.93 4.48
N GLY A 137 1.34 7.07 5.35
CA GLY A 137 0.79 5.92 6.08
C GLY A 137 -0.07 5.05 5.18
N MET A 138 -0.07 3.74 5.40
CA MET A 138 -0.85 2.78 4.60
C MET A 138 -2.36 3.12 4.58
N SER A 139 -2.91 3.62 5.68
CA SER A 139 -4.31 4.07 5.76
C SER A 139 -4.64 5.24 4.83
N GLN A 140 -3.63 5.99 4.37
CA GLN A 140 -3.77 7.16 3.51
C GLN A 140 -3.66 6.81 2.02
N LEU A 141 -3.23 5.58 1.68
CA LEU A 141 -3.08 5.16 0.29
C LEU A 141 -4.43 5.08 -0.44
N ALA A 142 -5.47 4.55 0.22
CA ALA A 142 -6.79 4.42 -0.41
C ALA A 142 -7.42 5.79 -0.75
N PRO A 143 -7.49 6.78 0.17
CA PRO A 143 -7.97 8.11 -0.21
C PRO A 143 -7.12 8.79 -1.28
N LEU A 144 -5.79 8.63 -1.25
CA LEU A 144 -4.91 9.13 -2.31
C LEU A 144 -5.27 8.52 -3.68
N LEU A 145 -5.37 7.19 -3.75
CA LEU A 145 -5.75 6.50 -4.99
C LEU A 145 -7.11 6.95 -5.53
N LEU A 146 -8.10 7.07 -4.65
CA LEU A 146 -9.44 7.52 -5.06
C LEU A 146 -9.44 8.98 -5.55
N GLN A 147 -8.66 9.88 -4.92
CA GLN A 147 -8.49 11.26 -5.38
C GLN A 147 -7.81 11.30 -6.75
N THR A 148 -6.73 10.52 -6.94
CA THR A 148 -6.04 10.41 -8.24
C THR A 148 -6.96 9.86 -9.33
N ALA A 149 -7.88 8.98 -8.98
CA ALA A 149 -8.89 8.44 -9.89
C ALA A 149 -10.12 9.36 -10.07
N GLU A 150 -10.14 10.55 -9.45
CA GLU A 150 -11.28 11.49 -9.42
C GLU A 150 -12.58 10.85 -8.89
N ILE A 151 -12.46 9.84 -8.01
CA ILE A 151 -13.59 9.19 -7.38
C ILE A 151 -13.94 9.93 -6.08
N PRO A 152 -15.22 10.32 -5.87
CA PRO A 152 -15.64 10.99 -4.65
C PRO A 152 -15.33 10.21 -3.39
N LEU A 153 -14.73 10.87 -2.42
CA LEU A 153 -14.37 10.27 -1.14
C LEU A 153 -15.58 10.15 -0.21
N SER A 154 -15.67 9.06 0.53
CA SER A 154 -16.57 8.95 1.69
C SER A 154 -16.14 9.96 2.78
N PRO A 155 -17.02 10.33 3.72
CA PRO A 155 -16.66 11.22 4.82
C PRO A 155 -15.46 10.74 5.65
N PHE A 156 -15.30 9.44 5.79
CA PHE A 156 -14.13 8.85 6.46
C PHE A 156 -12.84 9.10 5.65
N TYR A 157 -12.85 8.83 4.34
CA TYR A 157 -11.70 9.08 3.49
C TYR A 157 -11.40 10.56 3.28
N GLN A 158 -12.42 11.44 3.30
CA GLN A 158 -12.20 12.89 3.35
C GLN A 158 -11.44 13.29 4.61
N SER A 159 -11.83 12.76 5.77
CA SER A 159 -11.11 12.97 7.03
C SER A 159 -9.66 12.51 6.98
N LEU A 160 -9.38 11.36 6.35
CA LEU A 160 -8.01 10.86 6.18
C LEU A 160 -7.20 11.74 5.21
N ALA A 161 -7.80 12.18 4.12
CA ALA A 161 -7.17 13.08 3.17
C ALA A 161 -6.86 14.46 3.79
N GLU A 162 -7.75 14.99 4.63
CA GLU A 162 -7.48 16.20 5.41
C GLU A 162 -6.33 15.99 6.40
N LEU A 163 -6.36 14.86 7.14
CA LEU A 163 -5.32 14.52 8.12
C LEU A 163 -3.95 14.36 7.45
N SER A 164 -3.87 13.80 6.25
CA SER A 164 -2.61 13.57 5.55
C SER A 164 -1.85 14.84 5.22
N GLN A 165 -2.51 15.99 5.16
CA GLN A 165 -1.86 17.29 4.93
C GLN A 165 -0.99 17.70 6.13
N ASP A 166 -1.42 17.39 7.35
CA ASP A 166 -0.68 17.69 8.57
C ASP A 166 0.16 16.50 9.04
N VAL A 167 -0.35 15.29 8.83
CA VAL A 167 0.21 14.02 9.31
C VAL A 167 0.33 13.03 8.14
N PRO A 168 1.31 13.22 7.24
CA PRO A 168 1.47 12.36 6.06
C PRO A 168 1.85 10.92 6.41
N VAL A 169 2.54 10.68 7.52
CA VAL A 169 2.86 9.33 7.98
C VAL A 169 2.14 9.06 9.28
N LEU A 170 1.23 8.11 9.25
CA LEU A 170 0.52 7.62 10.42
C LEU A 170 0.69 6.10 10.50
N THR A 171 1.27 5.64 11.60
CA THR A 171 1.48 4.22 11.89
C THR A 171 0.77 3.83 13.18
N ARG A 172 0.92 2.58 13.60
CA ARG A 172 0.38 2.11 14.86
C ARG A 172 1.01 2.77 16.09
N ASP A 173 2.31 3.09 16.01
CA ASP A 173 3.12 3.41 17.19
C ASP A 173 3.58 4.88 17.17
N PHE A 174 3.62 5.51 16.01
CA PHE A 174 4.09 6.89 15.85
C PHE A 174 3.43 7.57 14.64
N TYR A 175 3.57 8.88 14.57
CA TYR A 175 3.24 9.68 13.40
C TYR A 175 4.36 10.67 13.08
N ARG A 176 4.41 11.11 11.83
CA ARG A 176 5.28 12.17 11.36
C ARG A 176 4.44 13.32 10.83
N LEU A 177 4.75 14.52 11.31
CA LEU A 177 4.12 15.76 10.84
C LEU A 177 4.69 16.17 9.47
N SER A 178 3.93 16.97 8.74
CA SER A 178 4.38 17.60 7.48
C SER A 178 5.60 18.51 7.69
N THR A 179 5.83 19.03 8.90
CA THR A 179 7.06 19.75 9.29
C THR A 179 8.30 18.87 9.33
N GLY A 180 8.14 17.55 9.33
CA GLY A 180 9.24 16.57 9.47
C GLY A 180 9.39 16.01 10.89
N ASP A 181 8.72 16.58 11.88
CA ASP A 181 8.83 16.15 13.27
C ASP A 181 8.10 14.83 13.50
N PHE A 182 8.67 13.97 14.32
CA PHE A 182 8.09 12.70 14.74
C PHE A 182 7.52 12.80 16.15
N ALA A 183 6.40 12.15 16.37
CA ALA A 183 5.85 11.95 17.71
C ALA A 183 5.34 10.51 17.88
N ILE A 184 5.55 9.97 19.08
CA ILE A 184 4.96 8.71 19.50
C ILE A 184 3.58 9.03 20.07
N TYR A 185 2.58 8.23 19.73
CA TYR A 185 1.33 8.28 20.46
C TYR A 185 1.08 6.93 21.13
N LEU A 186 0.64 6.99 22.39
CA LEU A 186 0.08 5.84 23.05
C LEU A 186 -1.42 5.85 22.80
N PHE A 187 -1.99 4.73 22.48
CA PHE A 187 -3.44 4.55 22.23
C PHE A 187 -4.31 5.09 23.38
N THR A 188 -3.70 5.27 24.56
CA THR A 188 -4.32 5.76 25.78
C THR A 188 -4.23 7.27 25.95
N GLU A 189 -3.40 7.97 25.17
CA GLU A 189 -3.17 9.40 25.27
C GLU A 189 -3.54 10.06 23.95
N MET A 190 -4.72 10.68 23.90
CA MET A 190 -5.18 11.41 22.73
C MET A 190 -4.36 12.68 22.54
N PRO A 191 -3.74 12.92 21.36
CA PRO A 191 -3.03 14.15 21.11
C PRO A 191 -4.02 15.34 21.16
N GLU A 192 -3.87 16.20 22.17
CA GLU A 192 -4.72 17.39 22.30
C GLU A 192 -4.43 18.43 21.22
N GLU A 193 -3.22 18.43 20.70
CA GLU A 193 -2.68 19.45 19.78
C GLU A 193 -3.15 19.30 18.34
N ASN A 194 -3.57 18.08 17.90
CA ASN A 194 -4.06 17.83 16.53
C ASN A 194 -5.50 17.30 16.54
N PRO A 195 -6.51 18.14 16.27
CA PRO A 195 -7.92 17.75 16.28
C PRO A 195 -8.27 16.69 15.21
N LEU A 196 -7.59 16.70 14.05
CA LEU A 196 -7.82 15.73 12.97
C LEU A 196 -7.31 14.36 13.36
N LEU A 197 -6.10 14.28 13.94
CA LEU A 197 -5.54 13.03 14.45
C LEU A 197 -6.43 12.46 15.57
N ARG A 198 -6.90 13.32 16.49
CA ARG A 198 -7.83 12.90 17.53
C ARG A 198 -9.14 12.37 16.97
N ARG A 199 -9.71 13.02 15.93
CA ARG A 199 -10.90 12.54 15.24
C ARG A 199 -10.67 11.17 14.58
N TYR A 200 -9.52 10.97 13.93
CA TYR A 200 -9.14 9.68 13.36
C TYR A 200 -9.06 8.57 14.41
N LEU A 201 -8.40 8.82 15.56
CA LEU A 201 -8.28 7.85 16.62
C LEU A 201 -9.64 7.48 17.25
N TYR A 202 -10.59 8.43 17.31
CA TYR A 202 -11.97 8.12 17.69
C TYR A 202 -12.65 7.19 16.69
N PHE A 203 -12.49 7.44 15.38
CA PHE A 203 -13.05 6.56 14.35
C PHE A 203 -12.42 5.18 14.38
N GLU A 204 -11.10 5.09 14.49
CA GLU A 204 -10.40 3.82 14.59
C GLU A 204 -10.86 3.01 15.80
N ASN A 205 -10.93 3.63 16.96
CA ASN A 205 -11.44 3.01 18.19
C ASN A 205 -12.89 2.53 18.02
N TYR A 206 -13.75 3.35 17.41
CA TYR A 206 -15.12 2.98 17.13
C TYR A 206 -15.20 1.77 16.19
N LEU A 207 -14.45 1.75 15.09
CA LEU A 207 -14.43 0.65 14.12
C LEU A 207 -13.92 -0.67 14.74
N VAL A 208 -12.93 -0.57 15.63
CA VAL A 208 -12.34 -1.76 16.28
C VAL A 208 -13.22 -2.33 17.37
N HIS A 209 -13.86 -1.47 18.18
CA HIS A 209 -14.53 -1.89 19.41
C HIS A 209 -16.06 -1.92 19.33
N CYS A 210 -16.67 -1.17 18.40
CA CYS A 210 -18.12 -1.11 18.25
C CYS A 210 -18.64 -2.10 17.20
N ARG A 211 -18.29 -3.37 17.31
CA ARG A 211 -18.78 -4.44 16.43
C ARG A 211 -20.30 -4.52 16.51
N GLY A 212 -20.99 -4.29 15.38
CA GLY A 212 -22.45 -4.37 15.27
C GLY A 212 -23.19 -3.05 15.49
N ALA A 213 -22.52 -1.97 15.89
CA ALA A 213 -23.08 -0.64 15.70
C ALA A 213 -23.09 -0.33 14.20
N ASP A 214 -24.16 0.31 13.75
CA ASP A 214 -24.40 0.64 12.37
C ASP A 214 -23.18 1.35 11.72
N MET A 215 -22.28 0.59 11.11
CA MET A 215 -21.15 1.13 10.34
C MET A 215 -21.62 1.92 9.13
N TYR A 216 -22.87 1.79 8.75
CA TYR A 216 -23.48 2.49 7.61
C TYR A 216 -23.58 4.00 7.82
N GLY A 217 -23.56 4.49 9.05
CA GLY A 217 -23.43 5.92 9.35
C GLY A 217 -22.10 6.55 8.92
N LEU A 218 -21.04 5.73 8.74
CA LEU A 218 -19.72 6.16 8.25
C LEU A 218 -19.50 5.86 6.77
N SER A 219 -20.23 4.91 6.21
CA SER A 219 -20.28 4.62 4.79
C SER A 219 -21.48 5.34 4.18
N VAL A 220 -21.26 6.56 3.68
CA VAL A 220 -22.27 7.18 2.81
C VAL A 220 -22.31 6.36 1.53
N PRO A 221 -23.48 5.88 1.08
CA PRO A 221 -23.60 5.28 -0.22
C PRO A 221 -23.01 6.22 -1.27
N TYR A 222 -22.24 5.67 -2.20
CA TYR A 222 -21.76 6.39 -3.36
C TYR A 222 -22.94 7.17 -3.98
N ALA A 223 -22.84 8.48 -4.10
CA ALA A 223 -23.91 9.37 -4.57
C ALA A 223 -24.25 9.17 -6.07
N GLY A 224 -24.20 7.97 -6.56
CA GLY A 224 -24.50 7.59 -7.95
C GLY A 224 -25.43 6.39 -8.09
N THR A 225 -25.82 5.71 -7.00
CA THR A 225 -26.75 4.58 -7.09
C THR A 225 -28.04 4.88 -6.34
N THR A 226 -29.08 5.24 -7.07
CA THR A 226 -30.47 5.36 -6.60
C THR A 226 -31.16 4.00 -6.61
N GLU A 227 -30.51 2.94 -6.20
CA GLU A 227 -31.21 1.66 -5.96
C GLU A 227 -30.67 1.02 -4.69
N SER A 228 -31.55 0.95 -3.70
CA SER A 228 -31.40 0.16 -2.49
C SER A 228 -31.34 -1.33 -2.86
N GLY A 229 -30.14 -1.84 -3.09
CA GLY A 229 -29.91 -3.29 -3.16
C GLY A 229 -30.03 -3.88 -1.76
N ASP A 230 -31.03 -4.67 -1.56
CA ASP A 230 -31.27 -5.48 -0.38
C ASP A 230 -30.13 -6.50 -0.22
N PHE A 231 -29.19 -6.24 0.69
CA PHE A 231 -28.17 -7.20 1.08
C PHE A 231 -28.66 -8.02 2.26
N SER A 232 -29.62 -8.90 2.00
CA SER A 232 -29.96 -9.98 2.91
C SER A 232 -29.34 -11.28 2.41
N ALA A 233 -28.16 -11.64 2.96
CA ALA A 233 -27.71 -13.03 3.21
C ALA A 233 -26.32 -13.00 3.87
#